data_7bed4468a820cfd7378c5e47f9bef22e
#
_entry.id   7bed4468a820cfd7378c5e47f9bef22e
#
_cell.length_a   1.000
_cell.length_b   1.000
_cell.length_c   1.000
_cell.angle_alpha   90.00
_cell.angle_beta   90.00
_cell.angle_gamma   90.00
#
_symmetry.space_group_name_H-M   'P 1'
#
loop_
_entity.id
_entity.type
_entity.pdbx_description
1 polymer ?
#
loop_
_entity_poly.entity_id
_entity_poly.type
_entity_poly.pdbx_seq_one_letter_code
_entity_poly.pdbx_strand_id
1 'polypeptide(L)'
;MGKHKKGSVKPMVSICTPTFNRRPFIPMIIKCFQNQTYLKDRLEWIIIDDGTDKIEDLVTCIPQVKYFKYDEKMTLGYKRNLLNEKARGDIIVYMDDDDYYPPERVAHAVETLLSSPSALCAGSSTMFVYFKHIQKMIQFGPYGPNHSTAATFAFKKELLKVTRFDEKSSVAEETTFLKNYTIPFVQLDPKKSILVFSHEQNSFDKKELLEQGPNPRMQESTLTPSDFIKEQDILNFFSEGINNLVSYEPGKIENKPDVTKQLAEMKQSRELMKQEHLKKQLEYNEHMNRLQNAPPSQAIQNKINEMSFVIQQLTIENNRLTDKTKYLEDKLKQIISERVREKRNEKQIKLSQEGTFI
;
A
#
# COMPACT_ATOMS: atom_id res chain seq x y z
N MET A 1 -20.58 24.67 -34.62
CA MET A 1 -20.62 23.19 -34.63
C MET A 1 -19.72 22.68 -33.50
N GLY A 2 -20.34 22.27 -32.40
CA GLY A 2 -19.59 21.81 -31.22
C GLY A 2 -18.97 20.43 -31.50
N LYS A 3 -17.64 20.32 -31.34
CA LYS A 3 -16.96 19.02 -31.34
C LYS A 3 -17.45 18.25 -30.13
N HIS A 4 -18.30 17.24 -30.32
CA HIS A 4 -18.56 16.24 -29.32
C HIS A 4 -17.19 15.61 -28.92
N LYS A 5 -16.70 15.91 -27.70
CA LYS A 5 -15.65 15.11 -27.07
C LYS A 5 -16.19 13.66 -27.04
N LYS A 6 -15.62 12.75 -27.84
CA LYS A 6 -15.83 11.32 -27.68
C LYS A 6 -15.56 11.03 -26.21
N GLY A 7 -16.57 10.66 -25.44
CA GLY A 7 -16.41 10.23 -24.06
C GLY A 7 -15.38 9.12 -24.04
N SER A 8 -14.27 9.30 -23.33
CA SER A 8 -13.27 8.24 -23.18
C SER A 8 -13.95 7.05 -22.54
N VAL A 9 -13.86 5.90 -23.18
CA VAL A 9 -14.38 4.65 -22.62
C VAL A 9 -13.71 4.42 -21.28
N LYS A 10 -14.50 4.26 -20.21
CA LYS A 10 -13.95 3.97 -18.86
C LYS A 10 -13.12 2.67 -18.93
N PRO A 11 -11.94 2.61 -18.29
CA PRO A 11 -11.08 1.43 -18.31
C PRO A 11 -11.78 0.21 -17.69
N MET A 12 -11.37 -0.98 -18.12
CA MET A 12 -11.74 -2.22 -17.45
C MET A 12 -10.98 -2.33 -16.13
N VAL A 13 -11.65 -2.72 -15.06
CA VAL A 13 -11.04 -2.86 -13.73
C VAL A 13 -11.19 -4.29 -13.25
N SER A 14 -10.08 -4.86 -12.77
CA SER A 14 -10.05 -6.14 -12.05
C SER A 14 -10.00 -5.85 -10.55
N ILE A 15 -11.08 -6.18 -9.82
CA ILE A 15 -11.04 -6.25 -8.38
C ILE A 15 -10.41 -7.58 -7.99
N CYS A 16 -9.45 -7.57 -7.07
CA CYS A 16 -8.66 -8.74 -6.68
C CYS A 16 -8.78 -8.97 -5.17
N THR A 17 -9.24 -10.17 -4.80
CA THR A 17 -9.46 -10.59 -3.41
C THR A 17 -8.71 -11.90 -3.15
N PRO A 18 -7.64 -11.89 -2.34
CA PRO A 18 -7.07 -13.12 -1.78
C PRO A 18 -7.94 -13.55 -0.59
N THR A 19 -8.30 -14.83 -0.49
CA THR A 19 -9.07 -15.34 0.65
C THR A 19 -8.50 -16.63 1.18
N PHE A 20 -8.61 -16.84 2.49
CA PHE A 20 -8.25 -18.06 3.19
C PHE A 20 -9.11 -18.22 4.44
N ASN A 21 -10.10 -19.12 4.39
CA ASN A 21 -10.98 -19.40 5.52
C ASN A 21 -11.65 -18.13 6.08
N ARG A 22 -12.35 -17.40 5.22
CA ARG A 22 -13.03 -16.13 5.54
C ARG A 22 -14.53 -16.15 5.29
N ARG A 23 -15.15 -17.35 5.23
CA ARG A 23 -16.58 -17.52 4.95
C ARG A 23 -17.49 -16.53 5.69
N PRO A 24 -17.31 -16.22 7.00
CA PRO A 24 -18.18 -15.27 7.71
C PRO A 24 -18.15 -13.83 7.17
N PHE A 25 -17.05 -13.42 6.54
CA PHE A 25 -16.88 -12.06 5.98
C PHE A 25 -17.42 -11.94 4.55
N ILE A 26 -17.53 -13.06 3.82
CA ILE A 26 -17.83 -13.05 2.39
C ILE A 26 -19.17 -12.35 2.06
N PRO A 27 -20.24 -12.51 2.83
CA PRO A 27 -21.46 -11.74 2.58
C PRO A 27 -21.26 -10.23 2.60
N MET A 28 -20.34 -9.74 3.44
CA MET A 28 -20.06 -8.30 3.56
C MET A 28 -19.23 -7.78 2.40
N ILE A 29 -18.17 -8.50 1.99
CA ILE A 29 -17.39 -8.07 0.82
C ILE A 29 -18.19 -8.17 -0.48
N ILE A 30 -19.14 -9.12 -0.59
CA ILE A 30 -20.10 -9.17 -1.70
C ILE A 30 -20.93 -7.88 -1.75
N LYS A 31 -21.44 -7.40 -0.62
CA LYS A 31 -22.18 -6.15 -0.55
C LYS A 31 -21.30 -4.95 -0.90
N CYS A 32 -20.05 -4.89 -0.38
CA CYS A 32 -19.10 -3.86 -0.76
C CYS A 32 -18.88 -3.85 -2.28
N PHE A 33 -18.74 -5.02 -2.92
CA PHE A 33 -18.63 -5.13 -4.38
C PHE A 33 -19.90 -4.67 -5.10
N GLN A 34 -21.06 -5.10 -4.65
CA GLN A 34 -22.35 -4.73 -5.24
C GLN A 34 -22.64 -3.23 -5.13
N ASN A 35 -22.18 -2.58 -4.07
CA ASN A 35 -22.37 -1.16 -3.81
C ASN A 35 -21.39 -0.27 -4.58
N GLN A 36 -20.34 -0.83 -5.23
CA GLN A 36 -19.41 0.00 -6.00
C GLN A 36 -20.11 0.84 -7.05
N THR A 37 -19.82 2.13 -7.09
CA THR A 37 -20.42 3.10 -8.02
C THR A 37 -19.81 3.04 -9.42
N TYR A 38 -18.75 2.28 -9.61
CA TYR A 38 -18.16 2.06 -10.93
C TYR A 38 -19.05 1.18 -11.81
N LEU A 39 -18.97 1.34 -13.14
CA LEU A 39 -19.81 0.61 -14.10
C LEU A 39 -19.62 -0.91 -13.99
N LYS A 40 -20.68 -1.65 -13.75
CA LYS A 40 -20.62 -3.11 -13.51
C LYS A 40 -20.17 -3.90 -14.75
N ASP A 41 -20.44 -3.41 -15.95
CA ASP A 41 -19.98 -3.98 -17.22
C ASP A 41 -18.49 -3.73 -17.50
N ARG A 42 -17.86 -2.90 -16.67
CA ARG A 42 -16.42 -2.60 -16.66
C ARG A 42 -15.69 -3.17 -15.46
N LEU A 43 -16.33 -4.08 -14.72
CA LEU A 43 -15.74 -4.77 -13.56
C LEU A 43 -15.64 -6.27 -13.82
N GLU A 44 -14.54 -6.85 -13.40
CA GLU A 44 -14.43 -8.26 -13.06
C GLU A 44 -13.94 -8.37 -11.62
N TRP A 45 -14.33 -9.44 -10.93
CA TRP A 45 -13.90 -9.71 -9.57
C TRP A 45 -13.21 -11.06 -9.51
N ILE A 46 -11.90 -11.05 -9.26
CA ILE A 46 -11.06 -12.23 -9.21
C ILE A 46 -10.85 -12.61 -7.76
N ILE A 47 -11.22 -13.82 -7.41
CA ILE A 47 -11.08 -14.38 -6.08
C ILE A 47 -10.19 -15.60 -6.16
N ILE A 48 -9.12 -15.64 -5.35
CA ILE A 48 -8.28 -16.80 -5.15
C ILE A 48 -8.48 -17.30 -3.73
N ASP A 49 -8.98 -18.52 -3.62
CA ASP A 49 -9.33 -19.19 -2.37
C ASP A 49 -8.47 -20.44 -2.18
N ASP A 50 -7.57 -20.39 -1.22
CA ASP A 50 -6.73 -21.50 -0.78
C ASP A 50 -7.11 -22.01 0.63
N GLY A 51 -8.28 -21.61 1.13
CA GLY A 51 -8.84 -22.07 2.40
C GLY A 51 -9.32 -23.52 2.35
N THR A 52 -9.52 -24.13 3.50
CA THR A 52 -10.17 -25.45 3.65
C THR A 52 -11.69 -25.32 3.59
N ASP A 53 -12.24 -24.22 4.07
CA ASP A 53 -13.67 -23.88 3.96
C ASP A 53 -13.88 -22.98 2.73
N LYS A 54 -14.12 -23.63 1.58
CA LYS A 54 -14.29 -22.96 0.28
C LYS A 54 -15.58 -22.14 0.23
N ILE A 55 -15.51 -21.01 -0.47
CA ILE A 55 -16.62 -20.04 -0.56
C ILE A 55 -17.30 -20.03 -1.94
N GLU A 56 -17.06 -21.04 -2.76
CA GLU A 56 -17.59 -21.16 -4.13
C GLU A 56 -19.10 -20.95 -4.21
N ASP A 57 -19.85 -21.56 -3.29
CA ASP A 57 -21.30 -21.49 -3.19
C ASP A 57 -21.84 -20.07 -2.92
N LEU A 58 -21.03 -19.19 -2.31
CA LEU A 58 -21.43 -17.83 -1.98
C LEU A 58 -21.20 -16.84 -3.14
N VAL A 59 -20.25 -17.11 -4.04
CA VAL A 59 -19.76 -16.11 -4.99
C VAL A 59 -20.06 -16.42 -6.45
N THR A 60 -20.31 -17.69 -6.82
CA THR A 60 -20.49 -18.11 -8.22
C THR A 60 -21.77 -17.58 -8.88
N CYS A 61 -22.75 -17.13 -8.10
CA CYS A 61 -23.96 -16.51 -8.64
C CYS A 61 -23.73 -15.05 -9.13
N ILE A 62 -22.57 -14.46 -8.89
CA ILE A 62 -22.25 -13.08 -9.28
C ILE A 62 -21.60 -13.09 -10.65
N PRO A 63 -22.19 -12.49 -11.70
CA PRO A 63 -21.70 -12.62 -13.09
C PRO A 63 -20.29 -12.11 -13.32
N GLN A 64 -19.82 -11.14 -12.52
CA GLN A 64 -18.49 -10.55 -12.64
C GLN A 64 -17.40 -11.39 -11.95
N VAL A 65 -17.78 -12.37 -11.13
CA VAL A 65 -16.83 -13.16 -10.35
C VAL A 65 -16.13 -14.20 -11.21
N LYS A 66 -14.83 -14.29 -11.02
CA LYS A 66 -13.96 -15.36 -11.47
C LYS A 66 -13.31 -15.99 -10.26
N TYR A 67 -13.85 -17.10 -9.83
CA TYR A 67 -13.41 -17.82 -8.64
C TYR A 67 -12.41 -18.91 -9.00
N PHE A 68 -11.29 -18.96 -8.27
CA PHE A 68 -10.25 -19.97 -8.41
C PHE A 68 -9.95 -20.59 -7.04
N LYS A 69 -10.13 -21.89 -6.91
CA LYS A 69 -9.84 -22.63 -5.69
C LYS A 69 -8.53 -23.42 -5.81
N TYR A 70 -7.82 -23.49 -4.70
CA TYR A 70 -6.58 -24.24 -4.57
C TYR A 70 -6.62 -25.05 -3.28
N ASP A 71 -6.08 -26.26 -3.31
CA ASP A 71 -6.14 -27.17 -2.16
C ASP A 71 -5.01 -26.90 -1.16
N GLU A 72 -3.89 -26.37 -1.63
CA GLU A 72 -2.75 -26.04 -0.79
C GLU A 72 -2.74 -24.55 -0.42
N LYS A 73 -2.48 -24.29 0.88
CA LYS A 73 -2.32 -22.91 1.37
C LYS A 73 -1.09 -22.26 0.75
N MET A 74 -1.27 -21.06 0.25
CA MET A 74 -0.24 -20.23 -0.36
C MET A 74 0.14 -19.04 0.54
N THR A 75 1.35 -18.53 0.36
CA THR A 75 1.73 -17.23 0.93
C THR A 75 0.91 -16.11 0.30
N LEU A 76 0.77 -14.98 0.98
CA LEU A 76 -0.02 -13.86 0.48
C LEU A 76 0.60 -13.27 -0.80
N GLY A 77 1.94 -13.11 -0.85
CA GLY A 77 2.62 -12.57 -2.02
C GLY A 77 2.46 -13.44 -3.27
N TYR A 78 2.53 -14.77 -3.12
CA TYR A 78 2.26 -15.70 -4.22
C TYR A 78 0.81 -15.57 -4.71
N LYS A 79 -0.14 -15.52 -3.77
CA LYS A 79 -1.57 -15.38 -4.07
C LYS A 79 -1.87 -14.06 -4.78
N ARG A 80 -1.25 -12.94 -4.38
CA ARG A 80 -1.39 -11.64 -5.06
C ARG A 80 -0.79 -11.68 -6.48
N ASN A 81 0.31 -12.38 -6.70
CA ASN A 81 0.85 -12.58 -8.06
C ASN A 81 -0.12 -13.37 -8.94
N LEU A 82 -0.70 -14.46 -8.44
CA LEU A 82 -1.73 -15.21 -9.17
C LEU A 82 -2.97 -14.37 -9.50
N LEU A 83 -3.44 -13.53 -8.56
CA LEU A 83 -4.52 -12.57 -8.82
C LEU A 83 -4.17 -11.64 -9.97
N ASN A 84 -2.95 -11.10 -9.98
CA ASN A 84 -2.45 -10.22 -11.02
C ASN A 84 -2.37 -10.91 -12.40
N GLU A 85 -1.96 -12.17 -12.43
CA GLU A 85 -1.89 -12.99 -13.66
C GLU A 85 -3.29 -13.26 -14.25
N LYS A 86 -4.28 -13.50 -13.38
CA LYS A 86 -5.69 -13.71 -13.79
C LYS A 86 -6.40 -12.41 -14.20
N ALA A 87 -5.90 -11.24 -13.75
CA ALA A 87 -6.50 -9.94 -14.03
C ALA A 87 -6.44 -9.57 -15.52
N ARG A 88 -7.56 -9.16 -16.09
CA ARG A 88 -7.67 -8.69 -17.48
C ARG A 88 -7.85 -7.18 -17.58
N GLY A 89 -8.24 -6.53 -16.49
CA GLY A 89 -8.47 -5.09 -16.42
C GLY A 89 -7.21 -4.27 -16.69
N ASP A 90 -7.41 -3.05 -17.18
CA ASP A 90 -6.36 -2.05 -17.38
C ASP A 90 -5.84 -1.52 -16.02
N ILE A 91 -6.72 -1.55 -15.03
CA ILE A 91 -6.44 -1.16 -13.64
C ILE A 91 -6.80 -2.33 -12.73
N ILE A 92 -5.94 -2.61 -11.77
CA ILE A 92 -6.15 -3.63 -10.73
C ILE A 92 -6.40 -2.90 -9.42
N VAL A 93 -7.43 -3.33 -8.67
CA VAL A 93 -7.82 -2.76 -7.37
C VAL A 93 -7.91 -3.90 -6.36
N TYR A 94 -7.17 -3.80 -5.26
CA TYR A 94 -7.32 -4.77 -4.18
C TYR A 94 -8.48 -4.42 -3.26
N MET A 95 -9.22 -5.45 -2.90
CA MET A 95 -10.23 -5.44 -1.84
C MET A 95 -10.06 -6.75 -1.07
N ASP A 96 -9.46 -6.67 0.12
CA ASP A 96 -9.26 -7.83 0.98
C ASP A 96 -10.61 -8.26 1.59
N ASP A 97 -10.71 -9.47 2.10
CA ASP A 97 -11.97 -10.12 2.43
C ASP A 97 -12.54 -9.77 3.81
N ASP A 98 -11.76 -9.13 4.69
CA ASP A 98 -12.10 -8.89 6.09
C ASP A 98 -12.24 -7.41 6.49
N ASP A 99 -12.24 -6.49 5.51
CA ASP A 99 -12.36 -5.06 5.70
C ASP A 99 -13.59 -4.46 4.99
N TYR A 100 -13.95 -3.22 5.33
CA TYR A 100 -15.00 -2.49 4.63
C TYR A 100 -14.41 -1.59 3.53
N TYR A 101 -15.02 -1.64 2.35
CA TYR A 101 -14.70 -0.81 1.20
C TYR A 101 -15.88 0.07 0.81
N PRO A 102 -15.70 1.41 0.85
CA PRO A 102 -16.76 2.36 0.49
C PRO A 102 -17.24 2.21 -0.96
N PRO A 103 -18.48 2.63 -1.28
CA PRO A 103 -19.02 2.57 -2.64
C PRO A 103 -18.16 3.27 -3.69
N GLU A 104 -17.42 4.30 -3.32
CA GLU A 104 -16.54 5.07 -4.21
C GLU A 104 -15.18 4.43 -4.43
N ARG A 105 -14.82 3.36 -3.72
CA ARG A 105 -13.47 2.77 -3.72
C ARG A 105 -12.87 2.62 -5.11
N VAL A 106 -13.58 1.99 -6.02
CA VAL A 106 -13.10 1.74 -7.38
C VAL A 106 -13.12 3.01 -8.22
N ALA A 107 -14.22 3.76 -8.21
CA ALA A 107 -14.37 4.98 -9.00
C ALA A 107 -13.30 6.01 -8.62
N HIS A 108 -13.10 6.25 -7.32
CA HIS A 108 -12.09 7.16 -6.80
C HIS A 108 -10.66 6.74 -7.20
N ALA A 109 -10.33 5.46 -7.08
CA ALA A 109 -9.01 4.95 -7.46
C ALA A 109 -8.73 5.15 -8.96
N VAL A 110 -9.70 4.84 -9.81
CA VAL A 110 -9.58 5.02 -11.27
C VAL A 110 -9.43 6.50 -11.63
N GLU A 111 -10.27 7.37 -11.08
CA GLU A 111 -10.22 8.81 -11.34
C GLU A 111 -8.88 9.42 -10.92
N THR A 112 -8.37 9.01 -9.74
CA THR A 112 -7.08 9.48 -9.22
C THR A 112 -5.92 9.04 -10.11
N LEU A 113 -5.89 7.77 -10.54
CA LEU A 113 -4.85 7.26 -11.45
C LEU A 113 -4.89 7.91 -12.84
N LEU A 114 -6.10 8.17 -13.37
CA LEU A 114 -6.26 8.83 -14.66
C LEU A 114 -5.88 10.32 -14.60
N SER A 115 -6.13 10.98 -13.47
CA SER A 115 -5.75 12.37 -13.22
C SER A 115 -4.25 12.54 -12.95
N SER A 116 -3.55 11.45 -12.68
CA SER A 116 -2.10 11.40 -12.40
C SER A 116 -1.38 10.49 -13.40
N PRO A 117 -1.17 10.90 -14.65
CA PRO A 117 -0.65 10.02 -15.70
C PRO A 117 0.71 9.39 -15.39
N SER A 118 1.58 10.10 -14.65
CA SER A 118 2.89 9.59 -14.24
C SER A 118 2.83 8.56 -13.13
N ALA A 119 1.76 8.52 -12.33
CA ALA A 119 1.60 7.54 -11.28
C ALA A 119 1.25 6.17 -11.87
N LEU A 120 1.94 5.14 -11.40
CA LEU A 120 1.68 3.73 -11.76
C LEU A 120 0.83 3.03 -10.69
N CYS A 121 0.92 3.48 -9.45
CA CYS A 121 0.19 2.94 -8.31
C CYS A 121 -0.48 4.06 -7.51
N ALA A 122 -1.60 3.74 -6.90
CA ALA A 122 -2.34 4.57 -5.96
C ALA A 122 -2.66 3.75 -4.70
N GLY A 123 -2.76 4.42 -3.58
CA GLY A 123 -3.15 3.83 -2.31
C GLY A 123 -3.18 4.88 -1.22
N SER A 124 -3.39 4.50 0.03
CA SER A 124 -3.44 5.44 1.14
C SER A 124 -2.33 5.18 2.16
N SER A 125 -1.57 6.21 2.50
CA SER A 125 -0.62 6.19 3.62
C SER A 125 -1.28 6.54 4.96
N THR A 126 -2.55 6.94 4.92
CA THR A 126 -3.39 7.14 6.11
C THR A 126 -4.44 6.05 6.15
N MET A 127 -4.62 5.44 7.29
CA MET A 127 -5.59 4.35 7.49
C MET A 127 -6.35 4.55 8.79
N PHE A 128 -7.66 4.34 8.74
CA PHE A 128 -8.51 4.29 9.91
C PHE A 128 -8.73 2.84 10.34
N VAL A 129 -8.47 2.55 11.59
CA VAL A 129 -8.68 1.23 12.19
C VAL A 129 -9.63 1.36 13.37
N TYR A 130 -10.74 0.63 13.33
CA TYR A 130 -11.65 0.56 14.45
C TYR A 130 -11.27 -0.58 15.39
N PHE A 131 -10.96 -0.22 16.63
CA PHE A 131 -10.63 -1.14 17.71
C PHE A 131 -11.88 -1.37 18.58
N LYS A 132 -12.60 -2.43 18.28
CA LYS A 132 -13.87 -2.72 18.96
C LYS A 132 -13.72 -2.92 20.47
N HIS A 133 -12.64 -3.57 20.93
CA HIS A 133 -12.42 -3.86 22.35
C HIS A 133 -12.30 -2.62 23.24
N ILE A 134 -11.93 -1.47 22.66
CA ILE A 134 -11.88 -0.16 23.32
C ILE A 134 -12.88 0.84 22.72
N GLN A 135 -13.67 0.42 21.72
CA GLN A 135 -14.64 1.24 21.00
C GLN A 135 -14.07 2.56 20.45
N LYS A 136 -12.84 2.51 19.92
CA LYS A 136 -12.13 3.69 19.40
C LYS A 136 -11.73 3.51 17.95
N MET A 137 -11.82 4.60 17.21
CA MET A 137 -11.23 4.75 15.88
C MET A 137 -9.87 5.38 16.02
N ILE A 138 -8.85 4.70 15.52
CA ILE A 138 -7.48 5.21 15.52
C ILE A 138 -7.05 5.46 14.08
N GLN A 139 -6.53 6.65 13.82
CA GLN A 139 -5.89 6.99 12.56
C GLN A 139 -4.39 6.69 12.65
N PHE A 140 -3.89 5.96 11.67
CA PHE A 140 -2.48 5.70 11.45
C PHE A 140 -2.01 6.46 10.20
N GLY A 141 -0.86 7.10 10.28
CA GLY A 141 -0.29 7.89 9.20
C GLY A 141 -0.68 9.38 9.23
N PRO A 142 -0.30 10.14 8.16
CA PRO A 142 0.39 9.66 6.96
C PRO A 142 1.85 9.25 7.21
N TYR A 143 2.29 8.18 6.55
CA TYR A 143 3.67 7.67 6.66
C TYR A 143 4.60 8.25 5.60
N GLY A 144 4.08 8.69 4.48
CA GLY A 144 4.84 9.33 3.40
C GLY A 144 4.08 9.36 2.07
N PRO A 145 4.57 10.17 1.11
CA PRO A 145 3.86 10.39 -0.15
C PRO A 145 3.78 9.14 -1.04
N ASN A 146 4.74 8.23 -0.94
CA ASN A 146 4.77 6.99 -1.72
C ASN A 146 4.47 5.75 -0.86
N HIS A 147 4.15 5.93 0.42
CA HIS A 147 3.80 4.84 1.32
C HIS A 147 2.32 4.48 1.18
N SER A 148 2.01 3.20 1.30
CA SER A 148 0.64 2.68 1.37
C SER A 148 0.65 1.23 1.82
N THR A 149 -0.47 0.73 2.32
CA THR A 149 -0.70 -0.69 2.59
C THR A 149 -1.32 -1.37 1.37
N ALA A 150 -1.02 -2.65 1.16
CA ALA A 150 -1.47 -3.41 0.00
C ALA A 150 -3.00 -3.47 -0.14
N ALA A 151 -3.74 -3.52 0.98
CA ALA A 151 -5.21 -3.51 0.99
C ALA A 151 -5.84 -2.26 0.33
N THR A 152 -5.07 -1.16 0.23
CA THR A 152 -5.51 0.08 -0.42
C THR A 152 -5.05 0.21 -1.87
N PHE A 153 -4.24 -0.72 -2.40
CA PHE A 153 -3.67 -0.59 -3.73
C PHE A 153 -4.71 -0.54 -4.84
N ALA A 154 -4.46 0.39 -5.75
CA ALA A 154 -4.98 0.38 -7.11
C ALA A 154 -3.82 0.75 -8.03
N PHE A 155 -3.64 0.03 -9.13
CA PHE A 155 -2.51 0.28 -10.00
C PHE A 155 -2.82 -0.04 -11.47
N LYS A 156 -2.11 0.64 -12.35
CA LYS A 156 -2.16 0.35 -13.79
C LYS A 156 -1.49 -1.00 -14.05
N LYS A 157 -2.10 -1.84 -14.86
CA LYS A 157 -1.58 -3.18 -15.18
C LYS A 157 -0.14 -3.15 -15.71
N GLU A 158 0.26 -2.06 -16.35
CA GLU A 158 1.63 -1.86 -16.83
C GLU A 158 2.69 -1.89 -15.71
N LEU A 159 2.32 -1.59 -14.46
CA LEU A 159 3.20 -1.70 -13.30
C LEU A 159 3.78 -3.12 -13.15
N LEU A 160 3.01 -4.14 -13.52
CA LEU A 160 3.44 -5.55 -13.42
C LEU A 160 4.60 -5.91 -14.36
N LYS A 161 4.94 -5.04 -15.32
CA LYS A 161 6.15 -5.21 -16.16
C LYS A 161 7.44 -4.92 -15.40
N VAL A 162 7.35 -4.17 -14.30
CA VAL A 162 8.53 -3.69 -13.56
C VAL A 162 8.60 -4.18 -12.12
N THR A 163 7.52 -4.73 -11.58
CA THR A 163 7.47 -5.24 -10.21
C THR A 163 6.53 -6.42 -10.05
N ARG A 164 6.75 -7.20 -8.99
CA ARG A 164 5.88 -8.28 -8.52
C ARG A 164 6.02 -8.40 -7.01
N PHE A 165 5.07 -9.08 -6.37
CA PHE A 165 5.19 -9.41 -4.95
C PHE A 165 6.27 -10.47 -4.72
N ASP A 166 6.91 -10.41 -3.56
CA ASP A 166 7.77 -11.51 -3.12
C ASP A 166 6.89 -12.73 -2.78
N GLU A 167 7.11 -13.82 -3.50
CA GLU A 167 6.30 -15.04 -3.36
C GLU A 167 6.45 -15.72 -2.00
N LYS A 168 7.50 -15.39 -1.24
CA LYS A 168 7.71 -15.92 0.11
C LYS A 168 7.02 -15.10 1.18
N SER A 169 6.49 -13.93 0.84
CA SER A 169 5.91 -13.01 1.80
C SER A 169 4.48 -13.42 2.17
N SER A 170 4.21 -13.59 3.46
CA SER A 170 2.87 -13.77 4.02
C SER A 170 2.38 -12.54 4.77
N VAL A 171 3.26 -11.54 5.01
CA VAL A 171 2.96 -10.25 5.64
C VAL A 171 3.89 -9.16 5.08
N ALA A 172 3.46 -7.90 5.13
CA ALA A 172 4.24 -6.71 4.73
C ALA A 172 4.81 -6.78 3.29
N GLU A 173 4.04 -7.36 2.38
CA GLU A 173 4.42 -7.59 0.99
C GLU A 173 4.50 -6.32 0.14
N GLU A 174 3.94 -5.20 0.62
CA GLU A 174 3.88 -3.93 -0.10
C GLU A 174 5.25 -3.29 -0.32
N THR A 175 6.19 -3.46 0.60
CA THR A 175 7.52 -2.84 0.53
C THR A 175 8.29 -3.30 -0.70
N THR A 176 8.28 -4.62 -0.96
CA THR A 176 8.93 -5.21 -2.12
C THR A 176 8.21 -4.81 -3.41
N PHE A 177 6.88 -4.87 -3.42
CA PHE A 177 6.07 -4.50 -4.57
C PHE A 177 6.27 -3.03 -4.98
N LEU A 178 6.35 -2.12 -4.03
CA LEU A 178 6.62 -0.70 -4.26
C LEU A 178 8.12 -0.37 -4.43
N LYS A 179 9.01 -1.38 -4.50
CA LYS A 179 10.46 -1.23 -4.61
C LYS A 179 11.01 -0.23 -3.58
N ASN A 180 10.75 -0.51 -2.31
CA ASN A 180 11.07 0.41 -1.21
C ASN A 180 10.48 1.81 -1.41
N TYR A 181 9.21 1.88 -1.85
CA TYR A 181 8.46 3.12 -2.06
C TYR A 181 9.04 4.06 -3.12
N THR A 182 9.73 3.52 -4.14
CA THR A 182 10.28 4.29 -5.28
C THR A 182 9.38 4.29 -6.51
N ILE A 183 8.34 3.45 -6.54
CA ILE A 183 7.36 3.44 -7.63
C ILE A 183 6.63 4.78 -7.70
N PRO A 184 6.41 5.37 -8.90
CA PRO A 184 5.59 6.56 -9.07
C PRO A 184 4.18 6.35 -8.50
N PHE A 185 3.82 7.15 -7.51
CA PHE A 185 2.68 6.89 -6.64
C PHE A 185 1.78 8.12 -6.48
N VAL A 186 0.49 7.91 -6.26
CA VAL A 186 -0.46 8.97 -5.90
C VAL A 186 -1.30 8.52 -4.71
N GLN A 187 -1.54 9.44 -3.77
CA GLN A 187 -2.32 9.17 -2.57
C GLN A 187 -3.82 9.19 -2.87
N LEU A 188 -4.54 8.23 -2.29
CA LEU A 188 -5.99 8.17 -2.27
C LEU A 188 -6.54 8.82 -1.00
N ASP A 189 -7.77 9.32 -1.09
CA ASP A 189 -8.54 9.73 0.08
C ASP A 189 -8.77 8.49 0.98
N PRO A 190 -8.30 8.47 2.23
CA PRO A 190 -8.45 7.33 3.13
C PRO A 190 -9.92 6.97 3.39
N LYS A 191 -10.83 7.96 3.42
CA LYS A 191 -12.27 7.74 3.63
C LYS A 191 -12.96 7.06 2.45
N LYS A 192 -12.38 7.14 1.25
CA LYS A 192 -12.86 6.49 0.03
C LYS A 192 -12.08 5.21 -0.29
N SER A 193 -11.14 4.84 0.56
CA SER A 193 -10.25 3.70 0.30
C SER A 193 -10.65 2.46 1.08
N ILE A 194 -10.66 2.54 2.41
CA ILE A 194 -10.89 1.39 3.29
C ILE A 194 -11.24 1.86 4.71
N LEU A 195 -12.05 1.08 5.42
CA LEU A 195 -12.10 1.09 6.88
C LEU A 195 -11.70 -0.29 7.39
N VAL A 196 -10.65 -0.31 8.20
CA VAL A 196 -10.07 -1.54 8.75
C VAL A 196 -10.67 -1.84 10.12
N PHE A 197 -10.91 -3.12 10.39
CA PHE A 197 -11.40 -3.60 11.68
C PHE A 197 -10.36 -4.46 12.40
N SER A 198 -10.17 -4.21 13.68
CA SER A 198 -9.40 -5.09 14.56
C SER A 198 -10.32 -6.19 15.10
N HIS A 199 -10.04 -7.45 14.75
CA HIS A 199 -10.80 -8.63 15.16
C HIS A 199 -9.87 -9.84 15.37
N GLU A 200 -10.40 -10.88 16.05
CA GLU A 200 -9.64 -12.07 16.48
C GLU A 200 -9.03 -12.89 15.32
N GLN A 201 -9.54 -12.73 14.09
CA GLN A 201 -9.08 -13.50 12.94
C GLN A 201 -8.13 -12.70 12.03
N ASN A 202 -7.73 -11.48 12.41
CA ASN A 202 -6.72 -10.76 11.65
C ASN A 202 -5.43 -11.59 11.56
N SER A 203 -4.76 -11.56 10.42
CA SER A 203 -3.47 -12.23 10.24
C SER A 203 -2.37 -11.60 11.11
N PHE A 204 -2.45 -10.29 11.35
CA PHE A 204 -1.65 -9.56 12.33
C PHE A 204 -2.59 -9.02 13.41
N ASP A 205 -2.29 -9.31 14.69
CA ASP A 205 -3.07 -8.73 15.78
C ASP A 205 -2.87 -7.22 15.85
N LYS A 206 -3.87 -6.49 15.37
CA LYS A 206 -3.81 -5.03 15.32
C LYS A 206 -3.73 -4.39 16.71
N LYS A 207 -4.10 -5.10 17.78
CA LYS A 207 -3.96 -4.61 19.17
C LYS A 207 -2.50 -4.33 19.51
N GLU A 208 -1.55 -5.11 18.97
CA GLU A 208 -0.12 -4.86 19.13
C GLU A 208 0.32 -3.46 18.66
N LEU A 209 -0.41 -2.85 17.72
CA LEU A 209 -0.12 -1.48 17.29
C LEU A 209 -0.33 -0.44 18.40
N LEU A 210 -1.25 -0.70 19.32
CA LEU A 210 -1.53 0.19 20.47
C LEU A 210 -0.49 0.06 21.58
N GLU A 211 0.23 -1.08 21.63
CA GLU A 211 1.19 -1.41 22.68
C GLU A 211 2.62 -0.94 22.34
N GLN A 212 2.89 -0.52 21.12
CA GLN A 212 4.24 -0.18 20.64
C GLN A 212 4.82 1.13 21.22
N GLY A 213 4.13 1.76 22.18
CA GLY A 213 4.54 3.03 22.80
C GLY A 213 4.15 4.26 21.97
N PRO A 214 4.62 5.47 22.33
CA PRO A 214 4.24 6.69 21.68
C PRO A 214 4.61 6.68 20.18
N ASN A 215 3.61 6.78 19.33
CA ASN A 215 3.78 6.87 17.88
C ASN A 215 3.20 8.22 17.39
N PRO A 216 4.05 9.15 16.90
CA PRO A 216 3.59 10.47 16.46
C PRO A 216 2.66 10.42 15.22
N ARG A 217 2.58 9.25 14.58
CA ARG A 217 1.68 9.00 13.43
C ARG A 217 0.42 8.23 13.81
N MET A 218 0.16 8.08 15.09
CA MET A 218 -1.04 7.44 15.63
C MET A 218 -1.82 8.47 16.44
N GLN A 219 -3.08 8.69 16.07
CA GLN A 219 -3.96 9.61 16.79
C GLN A 219 -5.37 9.05 16.89
N GLU A 220 -6.03 9.31 18.01
CA GLU A 220 -7.44 8.98 18.17
C GLU A 220 -8.28 9.88 17.25
N SER A 221 -9.20 9.28 16.51
CA SER A 221 -10.11 9.96 15.61
C SER A 221 -11.48 10.12 16.26
N THR A 222 -12.15 11.24 15.99
CA THR A 222 -13.54 11.45 16.39
C THR A 222 -14.55 10.74 15.47
N LEU A 223 -14.06 10.16 14.36
CA LEU A 223 -14.90 9.40 13.44
C LEU A 223 -15.32 8.06 14.07
N THR A 224 -16.48 7.59 13.66
CA THR A 224 -17.07 6.32 14.06
C THR A 224 -17.26 5.43 12.82
N PRO A 225 -17.49 4.11 12.96
CA PRO A 225 -17.80 3.26 11.82
C PRO A 225 -18.98 3.75 10.97
N SER A 226 -20.00 4.39 11.57
CA SER A 226 -21.17 4.95 10.86
C SER A 226 -20.84 6.17 9.98
N ASP A 227 -19.68 6.81 10.17
CA ASP A 227 -19.21 7.86 9.27
C ASP A 227 -18.77 7.29 7.92
N PHE A 228 -18.33 6.04 7.91
CA PHE A 228 -17.92 5.30 6.71
C PHE A 228 -19.04 4.43 6.14
N ILE A 229 -19.66 3.61 6.99
CA ILE A 229 -20.64 2.58 6.61
C ILE A 229 -22.04 3.13 6.75
N LYS A 230 -22.76 3.21 5.63
CA LYS A 230 -24.17 3.68 5.61
C LYS A 230 -25.17 2.53 5.59
N GLU A 231 -24.75 1.36 5.17
CA GLU A 231 -25.54 0.14 5.11
C GLU A 231 -25.64 -0.50 6.50
N GLN A 232 -26.83 -0.51 7.07
CA GLN A 232 -27.06 -0.94 8.45
C GLN A 232 -26.64 -2.38 8.72
N ASP A 233 -26.82 -3.26 7.77
CA ASP A 233 -26.46 -4.67 7.88
C ASP A 233 -24.96 -4.91 7.88
N ILE A 234 -24.20 -4.14 7.07
CA ILE A 234 -22.72 -4.14 7.09
C ILE A 234 -22.23 -3.55 8.42
N LEU A 235 -22.82 -2.43 8.84
CA LEU A 235 -22.48 -1.79 10.11
C LEU A 235 -22.72 -2.74 11.28
N ASN A 236 -23.86 -3.41 11.31
CA ASN A 236 -24.20 -4.39 12.37
C ASN A 236 -23.22 -5.56 12.39
N PHE A 237 -22.80 -6.07 11.22
CA PHE A 237 -21.83 -7.15 11.16
C PHE A 237 -20.50 -6.72 11.81
N PHE A 238 -19.94 -5.58 11.40
CA PHE A 238 -18.65 -5.11 11.92
C PHE A 238 -18.75 -4.59 13.37
N SER A 239 -19.91 -4.13 13.81
CA SER A 239 -20.12 -3.65 15.18
C SER A 239 -20.40 -4.79 16.17
N GLU A 240 -21.18 -5.80 15.78
CA GLU A 240 -21.66 -6.87 16.66
C GLU A 240 -21.34 -8.27 16.15
N GLY A 241 -21.66 -8.54 14.89
CA GLY A 241 -21.50 -9.85 14.25
C GLY A 241 -20.10 -10.41 14.30
N ILE A 242 -19.09 -9.51 14.24
CA ILE A 242 -17.67 -9.86 14.34
C ILE A 242 -17.30 -10.59 15.64
N ASN A 243 -18.10 -10.47 16.71
CA ASN A 243 -17.89 -11.22 17.95
C ASN A 243 -18.07 -12.74 17.76
N ASN A 244 -18.91 -13.13 16.80
CA ASN A 244 -19.19 -14.55 16.54
C ASN A 244 -18.02 -15.25 15.81
N LEU A 245 -17.01 -14.48 15.35
CA LEU A 245 -15.82 -15.03 14.68
C LEU A 245 -14.96 -15.90 15.60
N VAL A 246 -15.07 -15.71 16.92
CA VAL A 246 -14.34 -16.52 17.92
C VAL A 246 -14.67 -18.02 17.77
N SER A 247 -15.91 -18.36 17.39
CA SER A 247 -16.37 -19.73 17.18
C SER A 247 -16.02 -20.30 15.79
N TYR A 248 -15.55 -19.48 14.87
CA TYR A 248 -15.19 -19.93 13.51
C TYR A 248 -13.74 -20.48 13.47
N GLU A 249 -13.61 -21.77 13.73
CA GLU A 249 -12.32 -22.47 13.82
C GLU A 249 -11.41 -22.34 12.58
N PRO A 250 -11.92 -22.46 11.32
CA PRO A 250 -11.04 -22.41 10.16
C PRO A 250 -10.27 -21.09 10.01
N GLY A 251 -10.84 -19.97 10.46
CA GLY A 251 -10.25 -18.63 10.34
C GLY A 251 -9.20 -18.29 11.39
N LYS A 252 -8.99 -19.13 12.40
CA LYS A 252 -8.04 -18.87 13.49
C LYS A 252 -6.59 -18.78 13.03
N ILE A 253 -5.77 -18.07 13.79
CA ILE A 253 -4.38 -17.80 13.44
C ILE A 253 -3.52 -19.10 13.44
N GLU A 254 -3.88 -20.08 14.24
CA GLU A 254 -3.23 -21.39 14.30
C GLU A 254 -3.26 -22.13 12.95
N ASN A 255 -4.24 -21.83 12.12
CA ASN A 255 -4.36 -22.36 10.75
C ASN A 255 -3.50 -21.58 9.72
N LYS A 256 -2.68 -20.62 10.17
CA LYS A 256 -1.83 -19.77 9.33
C LYS A 256 -0.36 -19.85 9.77
N PRO A 257 0.28 -21.04 9.72
CA PRO A 257 1.64 -21.23 10.27
C PRO A 257 2.72 -20.40 9.55
N ASP A 258 2.54 -20.10 8.27
CA ASP A 258 3.42 -19.24 7.49
C ASP A 258 3.40 -17.80 8.01
N VAL A 259 2.21 -17.28 8.36
CA VAL A 259 2.02 -15.95 8.94
C VAL A 259 2.65 -15.88 10.33
N THR A 260 2.34 -16.83 11.22
CA THR A 260 2.87 -16.85 12.58
C THR A 260 4.40 -16.95 12.60
N LYS A 261 4.99 -17.76 11.71
CA LYS A 261 6.43 -17.85 11.53
C LYS A 261 7.05 -16.50 11.12
N GLN A 262 6.51 -15.87 10.07
CA GLN A 262 7.06 -14.58 9.61
C GLN A 262 6.89 -13.45 10.63
N LEU A 263 5.77 -13.41 11.35
CA LEU A 263 5.58 -12.44 12.43
C LEU A 263 6.61 -12.64 13.55
N ALA A 264 6.92 -13.88 13.92
CA ALA A 264 7.96 -14.19 14.91
C ALA A 264 9.35 -13.74 14.43
N GLU A 265 9.71 -14.03 13.16
CA GLU A 265 10.96 -13.59 12.55
C GLU A 265 11.07 -12.06 12.51
N MET A 266 10.00 -11.36 12.14
CA MET A 266 9.96 -9.90 12.14
C MET A 266 10.10 -9.31 13.55
N LYS A 267 9.48 -9.93 14.57
CA LYS A 267 9.58 -9.50 15.95
C LYS A 267 11.02 -9.67 16.47
N GLN A 268 11.63 -10.82 16.18
CA GLN A 268 13.02 -11.07 16.53
C GLN A 268 13.98 -10.08 15.85
N SER A 269 13.81 -9.83 14.56
CA SER A 269 14.63 -8.87 13.82
C SER A 269 14.52 -7.45 14.38
N ARG A 270 13.29 -7.00 14.72
CA ARG A 270 13.08 -5.70 15.35
C ARG A 270 13.76 -5.60 16.72
N GLU A 271 13.72 -6.66 17.51
CA GLU A 271 14.36 -6.69 18.82
C GLU A 271 15.88 -6.61 18.69
N LEU A 272 16.47 -7.37 17.77
CA LEU A 272 17.90 -7.29 17.48
C LEU A 272 18.32 -5.89 17.02
N MET A 273 17.54 -5.25 16.16
CA MET A 273 17.81 -3.87 15.72
C MET A 273 17.73 -2.86 16.89
N LYS A 274 16.78 -3.05 17.81
CA LYS A 274 16.68 -2.20 19.02
C LYS A 274 17.90 -2.38 19.91
N GLN A 275 18.33 -3.61 20.13
CA GLN A 275 19.52 -3.91 20.95
C GLN A 275 20.79 -3.33 20.32
N GLU A 276 20.94 -3.46 19.02
CA GLU A 276 22.08 -2.88 18.29
C GLU A 276 22.08 -1.35 18.37
N HIS A 277 20.91 -0.73 18.20
CA HIS A 277 20.77 0.72 18.35
C HIS A 277 21.12 1.20 19.77
N LEU A 278 20.60 0.51 20.79
CA LEU A 278 20.91 0.81 22.18
C LEU A 278 22.40 0.65 22.48
N LYS A 279 23.03 -0.41 21.96
CA LYS A 279 24.48 -0.62 22.09
C LYS A 279 25.27 0.54 21.46
N LYS A 280 24.93 0.93 20.23
CA LYS A 280 25.56 2.08 19.56
C LYS A 280 25.38 3.39 20.36
N GLN A 281 24.20 3.57 20.94
CA GLN A 281 23.92 4.75 21.78
C GLN A 281 24.73 4.74 23.08
N LEU A 282 24.90 3.60 23.73
CA LEU A 282 25.75 3.45 24.92
C LEU A 282 27.22 3.72 24.57
N GLU A 283 27.74 3.12 23.51
CA GLU A 283 29.10 3.36 23.01
C GLU A 283 29.35 4.84 22.70
N TYR A 284 28.38 5.50 22.06
CA TYR A 284 28.45 6.95 21.81
C TYR A 284 28.49 7.76 23.11
N ASN A 285 27.63 7.45 24.08
CA ASN A 285 27.58 8.14 25.36
C ASN A 285 28.87 7.94 26.17
N GLU A 286 29.42 6.71 26.17
CA GLU A 286 30.72 6.44 26.81
C GLU A 286 31.86 7.22 26.14
N HIS A 287 31.85 7.28 24.80
CA HIS A 287 32.84 8.07 24.06
C HIS A 287 32.74 9.56 24.42
N MET A 288 31.55 10.13 24.45
CA MET A 288 31.29 11.51 24.83
C MET A 288 31.74 11.79 26.28
N ASN A 289 31.46 10.86 27.22
CA ASN A 289 31.92 10.98 28.60
C ASN A 289 33.45 10.95 28.73
N ARG A 290 34.15 10.10 27.93
CA ARG A 290 35.63 10.10 27.91
C ARG A 290 36.18 11.43 27.38
N LEU A 291 35.55 12.02 26.36
CA LEU A 291 35.94 13.33 25.83
C LEU A 291 35.76 14.46 26.85
N GLN A 292 34.65 14.45 27.59
CA GLN A 292 34.38 15.48 28.62
C GLN A 292 35.32 15.40 29.83
N ASN A 293 35.78 14.19 30.19
CA ASN A 293 36.66 13.95 31.32
C ASN A 293 38.15 13.93 30.94
N ALA A 294 38.50 14.14 29.67
CA ALA A 294 39.90 14.22 29.22
C ALA A 294 40.56 15.53 29.69
N PRO A 295 41.87 15.50 29.99
CA PRO A 295 42.60 16.74 30.26
C PRO A 295 42.41 17.79 29.17
N PRO A 296 42.35 19.11 29.48
CA PRO A 296 41.94 20.15 28.54
C PRO A 296 42.68 20.13 27.20
N SER A 297 43.97 19.85 27.19
CA SER A 297 44.76 19.74 25.94
C SER A 297 44.38 18.53 25.08
N GLN A 298 44.14 17.41 25.72
CA GLN A 298 43.76 16.17 25.03
C GLN A 298 42.28 16.18 24.60
N ALA A 299 41.39 16.80 25.39
CA ALA A 299 40.03 17.01 25.07
C ALA A 299 39.86 17.91 23.80
N ILE A 300 40.65 18.96 23.71
CA ILE A 300 40.67 19.84 22.52
C ILE A 300 41.15 19.08 21.27
N GLN A 301 42.23 18.31 21.40
CA GLN A 301 42.76 17.52 20.27
C GLN A 301 41.79 16.44 19.81
N ASN A 302 41.15 15.74 20.76
CA ASN A 302 40.15 14.74 20.46
C ASN A 302 38.92 15.37 19.73
N LYS A 303 38.49 16.53 20.17
CA LYS A 303 37.38 17.26 19.57
C LYS A 303 37.73 17.77 18.14
N ILE A 304 38.97 18.20 17.91
CA ILE A 304 39.47 18.55 16.60
C ILE A 304 39.46 17.33 15.68
N ASN A 305 39.90 16.18 16.16
CA ASN A 305 39.91 14.95 15.38
C ASN A 305 38.48 14.49 15.01
N GLU A 306 37.55 14.57 15.96
CA GLU A 306 36.13 14.23 15.76
C GLU A 306 35.47 15.19 14.73
N MET A 307 35.69 16.50 14.91
CA MET A 307 35.19 17.50 13.94
C MET A 307 35.78 17.28 12.55
N SER A 308 37.08 16.95 12.45
CA SER A 308 37.73 16.63 11.18
C SER A 308 37.11 15.41 10.51
N PHE A 309 36.78 14.36 11.27
CA PHE A 309 36.07 13.19 10.77
C PHE A 309 34.66 13.53 10.24
N VAL A 310 33.89 14.29 11.02
CA VAL A 310 32.55 14.74 10.61
C VAL A 310 32.61 15.61 9.34
N ILE A 311 33.58 16.53 9.28
CA ILE A 311 33.80 17.37 8.09
C ILE A 311 34.10 16.49 6.88
N GLN A 312 34.93 15.47 7.03
CA GLN A 312 35.25 14.55 5.95
C GLN A 312 34.01 13.79 5.45
N GLN A 313 33.19 13.28 6.36
CA GLN A 313 31.93 12.60 6.02
C GLN A 313 30.94 13.54 5.30
N LEU A 314 30.76 14.74 5.82
CA LEU A 314 29.90 15.74 5.20
C LEU A 314 30.43 16.19 3.82
N THR A 315 31.75 16.25 3.64
CA THR A 315 32.36 16.56 2.36
C THR A 315 32.08 15.47 1.31
N ILE A 316 32.22 14.20 1.73
CA ILE A 316 31.89 13.04 0.86
C ILE A 316 30.42 13.08 0.43
N GLU A 317 29.51 13.32 1.38
CA GLU A 317 28.06 13.35 1.10
C GLU A 317 27.69 14.58 0.25
N ASN A 318 28.30 15.74 0.49
CA ASN A 318 28.13 16.93 -0.36
C ASN A 318 28.59 16.67 -1.80
N ASN A 319 29.74 16.04 -1.99
CA ASN A 319 30.20 15.68 -3.32
C ASN A 319 29.23 14.73 -4.02
N ARG A 320 28.75 13.70 -3.30
CA ARG A 320 27.73 12.77 -3.80
C ARG A 320 26.45 13.46 -4.20
N LEU A 321 25.96 14.42 -3.38
CA LEU A 321 24.78 15.21 -3.68
C LEU A 321 25.00 16.13 -4.88
N THR A 322 26.17 16.74 -4.98
CA THR A 322 26.56 17.58 -6.11
C THR A 322 26.58 16.80 -7.43
N ASP A 323 27.17 15.60 -7.42
CA ASP A 323 27.19 14.72 -8.60
C ASP A 323 25.76 14.29 -8.99
N LYS A 324 24.94 13.97 -8.01
CA LYS A 324 23.53 13.62 -8.23
C LYS A 324 22.75 14.80 -8.80
N THR A 325 22.97 16.01 -8.30
CA THR A 325 22.32 17.23 -8.80
C THR A 325 22.73 17.48 -10.25
N LYS A 326 24.04 17.40 -10.56
CA LYS A 326 24.56 17.54 -11.91
C LYS A 326 23.97 16.49 -12.87
N TYR A 327 23.91 15.24 -12.45
CA TYR A 327 23.25 14.18 -13.23
C TYR A 327 21.78 14.49 -13.53
N LEU A 328 21.04 14.98 -12.53
CA LEU A 328 19.63 15.33 -12.71
C LEU A 328 19.44 16.55 -13.62
N GLU A 329 20.32 17.55 -13.51
CA GLU A 329 20.32 18.71 -14.40
C GLU A 329 20.60 18.32 -15.86
N ASP A 330 21.59 17.46 -16.10
CA ASP A 330 21.91 16.99 -17.43
C ASP A 330 20.77 16.16 -18.03
N LYS A 331 20.14 15.32 -17.22
CA LYS A 331 18.97 14.55 -17.63
C LYS A 331 17.76 15.46 -17.93
N LEU A 332 17.57 16.52 -17.15
CA LEU A 332 16.53 17.51 -17.39
C LEU A 332 16.78 18.28 -18.72
N LYS A 333 18.03 18.70 -18.97
CA LYS A 333 18.42 19.33 -20.24
C LYS A 333 18.16 18.41 -21.44
N GLN A 334 18.47 17.12 -21.29
CA GLN A 334 18.17 16.12 -22.32
C GLN A 334 16.66 16.04 -22.62
N ILE A 335 15.83 15.88 -21.58
CA ILE A 335 14.38 15.82 -21.72
C ILE A 335 13.82 17.09 -22.37
N ILE A 336 14.31 18.27 -21.94
CA ILE A 336 13.91 19.54 -22.54
C ILE A 336 14.29 19.60 -24.03
N SER A 337 15.50 19.18 -24.38
CA SER A 337 15.97 19.18 -25.79
C SER A 337 15.13 18.23 -26.66
N GLU A 338 14.81 17.05 -26.16
CA GLU A 338 13.92 16.07 -26.83
C GLU A 338 12.52 16.65 -27.05
N ARG A 339 11.93 17.27 -26.02
CA ARG A 339 10.61 17.94 -26.12
C ARG A 339 10.59 19.10 -27.09
N VAL A 340 11.66 19.90 -27.11
CA VAL A 340 11.80 21.00 -28.09
C VAL A 340 11.87 20.46 -29.52
N ARG A 341 12.62 19.34 -29.72
CA ARG A 341 12.75 18.68 -31.02
C ARG A 341 11.41 18.09 -31.47
N GLU A 342 10.68 17.42 -30.61
CA GLU A 342 9.34 16.89 -30.87
C GLU A 342 8.39 18.02 -31.31
N LYS A 343 8.31 19.12 -30.53
CA LYS A 343 7.47 20.28 -30.87
C LYS A 343 7.86 20.93 -32.19
N ARG A 344 9.13 20.97 -32.56
CA ARG A 344 9.58 21.49 -33.87
C ARG A 344 9.12 20.57 -35.01
N ASN A 345 9.26 19.26 -34.83
CA ASN A 345 8.79 18.27 -35.79
C ASN A 345 7.27 18.33 -35.97
N GLU A 346 6.50 18.41 -34.89
CA GLU A 346 5.03 18.58 -34.94
C GLU A 346 4.63 19.87 -35.68
N LYS A 347 5.39 20.94 -35.48
CA LYS A 347 5.14 22.21 -36.18
C LYS A 347 5.50 22.13 -37.68
N GLN A 348 6.58 21.42 -38.03
CA GLN A 348 6.94 21.17 -39.43
C GLN A 348 5.91 20.27 -40.14
N ILE A 349 5.43 19.23 -39.48
CA ILE A 349 4.37 18.34 -40.03
C ILE A 349 3.07 19.13 -40.26
N LYS A 350 2.70 20.03 -39.32
CA LYS A 350 1.52 20.88 -39.51
C LYS A 350 1.68 21.87 -40.68
N LEU A 351 2.83 22.48 -40.83
CA LEU A 351 3.13 23.39 -41.93
C LEU A 351 3.18 22.68 -43.30
N SER A 352 3.64 21.44 -43.37
CA SER A 352 3.64 20.63 -44.57
C SER A 352 2.25 20.12 -44.97
N GLN A 353 1.33 19.98 -44.00
CA GLN A 353 -0.07 19.62 -44.25
C GLN A 353 -0.96 20.80 -44.67
N GLU A 354 -0.60 22.01 -44.22
CA GLU A 354 -1.30 23.25 -44.63
C GLU A 354 -0.81 23.80 -45.98
N GLY A 355 0.39 23.39 -46.46
CA GLY A 355 0.97 23.81 -47.75
C GLY A 355 0.55 22.98 -48.95
N THR A 356 -0.35 22.00 -48.81
CA THR A 356 -0.81 21.14 -49.92
C THR A 356 -2.22 21.49 -50.44
N PHE A 357 -2.71 22.66 -50.11
CA PHE A 357 -3.94 23.23 -50.69
C PHE A 357 -3.64 24.60 -51.33
N ILE A 358 -2.96 24.58 -52.46
CA ILE A 358 -3.04 25.63 -53.51
C ILE A 358 -3.02 24.91 -54.87
#